data_4c6bf5e468999233305cf9ad39b5fe28
#
_entry.id   4c6bf5e468999233305cf9ad39b5fe28
#
_cell.length_a   1.000
_cell.length_b   1.000
_cell.length_c   1.000
_cell.angle_alpha   90.00
_cell.angle_beta   90.00
_cell.angle_gamma   90.00
#
_symmetry.space_group_name_H-M   'P 1'
#
loop_
_entity.id
_entity.type
_entity.pdbx_description
1 polymer ?
#
loop_
_entity_poly.entity_id
_entity_poly.type
_entity_poly.pdbx_seq_one_letter_code
_entity_poly.pdbx_strand_id
1 'polypeptide(L)'
;ELKQQNKKPEFVIWSEGSLQYYFPKYYKYYQVWPDEKPLIPFIKEINTPLLAGGSYKKDGENSKYFNSALMFDNKGNFRGMYGKLHLVPFAESIPGMNNPVIKKFVTDIVGISAGWAQGEQLTYFDIPCSYAPERQLEKVNVIDLSQSFENQKKAEEAKPTVRIATPICFD
;
A
#
# COMPACT_ATOMS: atom_id res chain seq x y z
N GLU A 1 11.73 19.94 -8.44
CA GLU A 1 13.15 19.52 -8.59
C GLU A 1 13.32 18.49 -9.71
N LEU A 2 12.57 17.34 -9.73
CA LEU A 2 12.73 16.32 -10.77
C LEU A 2 12.40 16.82 -12.18
N LYS A 3 11.41 17.70 -12.33
CA LYS A 3 11.09 18.34 -13.63
C LYS A 3 12.23 19.20 -14.16
N GLN A 4 13.03 19.81 -13.27
CA GLN A 4 14.19 20.64 -13.68
C GLN A 4 15.36 19.79 -14.16
N GLN A 5 15.44 18.53 -13.76
CA GLN A 5 16.51 17.61 -14.19
C GLN A 5 16.15 16.82 -15.46
N ASN A 6 14.97 17.03 -16.02
CA ASN A 6 14.43 16.25 -17.15
C ASN A 6 14.42 14.73 -16.92
N LYS A 7 14.40 14.30 -15.64
CA LYS A 7 14.38 12.90 -15.20
C LYS A 7 13.00 12.57 -14.68
N LYS A 8 12.39 11.55 -15.23
CA LYS A 8 11.12 10.99 -14.75
C LYS A 8 11.43 9.85 -13.76
N PRO A 9 10.85 9.84 -12.55
CA PRO A 9 10.98 8.70 -11.67
C PRO A 9 10.27 7.48 -12.26
N GLU A 10 10.84 6.32 -12.09
CA GLU A 10 10.20 5.04 -12.49
C GLU A 10 9.23 4.54 -11.43
N PHE A 11 9.41 5.00 -10.19
CA PHE A 11 8.60 4.64 -9.04
C PHE A 11 8.62 5.76 -7.99
N VAL A 12 7.50 5.96 -7.31
CA VAL A 12 7.34 6.94 -6.23
C VAL A 12 6.92 6.23 -4.95
N ILE A 13 7.55 6.60 -3.84
CA ILE A 13 7.20 6.09 -2.50
C ILE A 13 6.82 7.26 -1.61
N TRP A 14 5.67 7.15 -0.96
CA TRP A 14 5.25 8.05 0.10
C TRP A 14 5.33 7.36 1.46
N SER A 15 5.60 8.13 2.50
CA SER A 15 5.78 7.64 3.86
C SER A 15 4.52 6.98 4.44
N GLU A 16 4.71 6.29 5.57
CA GLU A 16 3.63 5.79 6.42
C GLU A 16 2.64 6.91 6.76
N GLY A 17 1.34 6.60 6.75
CA GLY A 17 0.29 7.55 7.11
C GLY A 17 0.07 8.69 6.11
N SER A 18 0.64 8.63 4.91
CA SER A 18 0.48 9.69 3.91
C SER A 18 -0.94 9.81 3.36
N LEU A 19 -1.74 8.75 3.44
CA LEU A 19 -3.13 8.75 3.02
C LEU A 19 -4.08 8.77 4.22
N GLN A 20 -4.90 9.81 4.30
CA GLN A 20 -5.77 10.09 5.44
C GLN A 20 -6.98 9.14 5.54
N TYR A 21 -7.54 8.75 4.41
CA TYR A 21 -8.75 7.93 4.36
C TYR A 21 -8.46 6.53 3.88
N TYR A 22 -9.15 5.54 4.45
CA TYR A 22 -8.87 4.14 4.19
C TYR A 22 -9.40 3.62 2.85
N PHE A 23 -8.66 2.68 2.29
CA PHE A 23 -9.00 1.94 1.08
C PHE A 23 -9.73 0.63 1.41
N PRO A 24 -10.53 0.08 0.47
CA PRO A 24 -10.85 0.66 -0.83
C PRO A 24 -12.03 1.67 -0.79
N LYS A 25 -12.74 1.79 0.32
CA LYS A 25 -13.98 2.57 0.40
C LYS A 25 -13.84 4.01 -0.11
N TYR A 26 -12.75 4.68 0.27
CA TYR A 26 -12.53 6.09 -0.09
C TYR A 26 -11.75 6.29 -1.39
N TYR A 27 -11.63 5.26 -2.26
CA TYR A 27 -10.95 5.40 -3.55
C TYR A 27 -11.50 6.56 -4.39
N LYS A 28 -12.85 6.70 -4.45
CA LYS A 28 -13.49 7.78 -5.19
C LYS A 28 -13.17 9.17 -4.64
N TYR A 29 -12.95 9.30 -3.33
CA TYR A 29 -12.56 10.53 -2.70
C TYR A 29 -11.21 11.03 -3.27
N TYR A 30 -10.26 10.15 -3.46
CA TYR A 30 -8.94 10.49 -4.00
C TYR A 30 -8.93 10.82 -5.50
N GLN A 31 -10.07 10.72 -6.18
CA GLN A 31 -10.21 11.22 -7.56
C GLN A 31 -10.41 12.74 -7.63
N VAL A 32 -10.88 13.34 -6.53
CA VAL A 32 -11.21 14.77 -6.44
C VAL A 32 -10.46 15.50 -5.33
N TRP A 33 -9.82 14.78 -4.43
CA TRP A 33 -9.14 15.35 -3.27
C TRP A 33 -7.65 14.98 -3.22
N PRO A 34 -6.76 15.86 -2.74
CA PRO A 34 -7.03 17.28 -2.40
C PRO A 34 -7.38 18.11 -3.62
N ASP A 35 -8.22 19.16 -3.46
CA ASP A 35 -8.83 19.93 -4.55
C ASP A 35 -7.81 20.47 -5.56
N GLU A 36 -6.69 20.98 -5.07
CA GLU A 36 -5.65 21.56 -5.94
C GLU A 36 -4.91 20.49 -6.78
N LYS A 37 -4.72 19.30 -6.21
CA LYS A 37 -4.00 18.21 -6.89
C LYS A 37 -4.48 16.84 -6.41
N PRO A 38 -5.62 16.36 -6.94
CA PRO A 38 -6.16 15.06 -6.54
C PRO A 38 -5.19 13.91 -6.77
N LEU A 39 -5.12 12.96 -5.83
CA LEU A 39 -4.14 11.88 -5.83
C LEU A 39 -4.18 11.05 -7.11
N ILE A 40 -5.36 10.58 -7.51
CA ILE A 40 -5.49 9.70 -8.68
C ILE A 40 -5.16 10.42 -10.00
N PRO A 41 -5.66 11.65 -10.26
CA PRO A 41 -5.21 12.47 -11.37
C PRO A 41 -3.71 12.76 -11.34
N PHE A 42 -3.13 13.03 -10.16
CA PHE A 42 -1.70 13.23 -10.01
C PHE A 42 -0.88 12.00 -10.44
N ILE A 43 -1.26 10.79 -10.01
CA ILE A 43 -0.58 9.56 -10.42
C ILE A 43 -0.63 9.40 -11.96
N LYS A 44 -1.80 9.68 -12.57
CA LYS A 44 -1.96 9.65 -14.02
C LYS A 44 -1.08 10.68 -14.73
N GLU A 45 -1.02 11.91 -14.20
CA GLU A 45 -0.20 12.99 -14.76
C GLU A 45 1.29 12.60 -14.77
N ILE A 46 1.80 12.11 -13.66
CA ILE A 46 3.21 11.68 -13.58
C ILE A 46 3.45 10.37 -14.33
N ASN A 47 2.39 9.62 -14.64
CA ASN A 47 2.42 8.32 -15.32
C ASN A 47 3.47 7.38 -14.71
N THR A 48 3.47 7.28 -13.36
CA THR A 48 4.47 6.55 -12.57
C THR A 48 3.75 5.81 -11.44
N PRO A 49 4.05 4.53 -11.18
CA PRO A 49 3.48 3.80 -10.06
C PRO A 49 3.80 4.48 -8.71
N LEU A 50 2.86 4.42 -7.79
CA LEU A 50 2.98 4.97 -6.44
C LEU A 50 2.74 3.90 -5.39
N LEU A 51 3.63 3.82 -4.42
CA LEU A 51 3.41 3.15 -3.14
C LEU A 51 3.19 4.22 -2.08
N ALA A 52 2.08 4.14 -1.36
CA ALA A 52 1.74 5.11 -0.32
C ALA A 52 1.33 4.43 0.97
N GLY A 53 1.82 4.93 2.11
CA GLY A 53 1.38 4.48 3.42
C GLY A 53 -0.04 4.95 3.72
N GLY A 54 -0.91 4.05 4.17
CA GLY A 54 -2.29 4.38 4.48
C GLY A 54 -3.04 3.22 5.11
N SER A 55 -4.27 3.47 5.50
CA SER A 55 -5.12 2.46 6.10
C SER A 55 -5.85 1.66 5.03
N TYR A 56 -5.89 0.34 5.20
CA TYR A 56 -6.75 -0.55 4.43
C TYR A 56 -7.83 -1.15 5.31
N LYS A 57 -9.07 -1.15 4.84
CA LYS A 57 -10.18 -1.80 5.51
C LYS A 57 -10.67 -3.00 4.71
N LYS A 58 -10.57 -4.19 5.31
CA LYS A 58 -11.16 -5.40 4.75
C LYS A 58 -12.63 -5.46 5.17
N ASP A 59 -13.53 -5.43 4.19
CA ASP A 59 -14.97 -5.54 4.46
C ASP A 59 -15.35 -6.98 4.81
N GLY A 60 -16.40 -7.14 5.62
CA GLY A 60 -16.92 -8.43 6.06
C GLY A 60 -17.56 -8.33 7.46
N GLU A 61 -18.09 -9.45 7.98
CA GLU A 61 -18.72 -9.50 9.31
C GLU A 61 -17.79 -9.03 10.44
N ASN A 62 -16.46 -9.29 10.28
CA ASN A 62 -15.41 -8.80 11.17
C ASN A 62 -14.52 -7.79 10.43
N SER A 63 -15.05 -6.61 10.17
CA SER A 63 -14.31 -5.52 9.52
C SER A 63 -12.97 -5.24 10.22
N LYS A 64 -11.86 -5.41 9.51
CA LYS A 64 -10.50 -5.24 10.04
C LYS A 64 -9.83 -4.05 9.37
N TYR A 65 -9.11 -3.26 10.17
CA TYR A 65 -8.28 -2.15 9.69
C TYR A 65 -6.81 -2.56 9.79
N PHE A 66 -6.07 -2.30 8.71
CA PHE A 66 -4.64 -2.60 8.62
C PHE A 66 -3.86 -1.29 8.43
N ASN A 67 -2.76 -1.14 9.16
CA ASN A 67 -1.72 -0.20 8.79
C ASN A 67 -1.01 -0.79 7.56
N SER A 68 -1.00 -0.07 6.45
CA SER A 68 -0.71 -0.70 5.15
C SER A 68 0.13 0.17 4.24
N ALA A 69 0.88 -0.49 3.36
CA ALA A 69 1.43 0.12 2.16
C ALA A 69 0.49 -0.22 0.99
N LEU A 70 -0.01 0.80 0.32
CA LEU A 70 -1.02 0.74 -0.74
C LEU A 70 -0.35 0.99 -2.09
N MET A 71 -0.50 0.05 -3.03
CA MET A 71 0.12 0.12 -4.34
C MET A 71 -0.87 0.60 -5.40
N PHE A 72 -0.45 1.60 -6.16
CA PHE A 72 -1.18 2.12 -7.32
C PHE A 72 -0.32 1.98 -8.57
N ASP A 73 -0.93 1.57 -9.69
CA ASP A 73 -0.25 1.57 -10.97
C ASP A 73 -0.14 2.99 -11.55
N ASN A 74 0.54 3.12 -12.68
CA ASN A 74 0.73 4.40 -13.36
C ASN A 74 -0.56 5.04 -13.92
N LYS A 75 -1.67 4.28 -13.93
CA LYS A 75 -3.01 4.74 -14.29
C LYS A 75 -3.86 5.12 -13.08
N GLY A 76 -3.27 5.02 -11.86
CA GLY A 76 -3.95 5.29 -10.60
C GLY A 76 -4.90 4.19 -10.15
N ASN A 77 -4.84 3.00 -10.73
CA ASN A 77 -5.65 1.88 -10.24
C ASN A 77 -4.99 1.29 -8.98
N PHE A 78 -5.80 1.02 -7.96
CA PHE A 78 -5.34 0.29 -6.78
C PHE A 78 -5.05 -1.18 -7.15
N ARG A 79 -3.82 -1.63 -6.89
CA ARG A 79 -3.33 -2.95 -7.29
C ARG A 79 -3.24 -3.93 -6.14
N GLY A 80 -3.18 -3.44 -4.92
CA GLY A 80 -3.11 -4.28 -3.74
C GLY A 80 -2.43 -3.57 -2.59
N MET A 81 -2.27 -4.29 -1.50
CA MET A 81 -1.67 -3.76 -0.28
C MET A 81 -0.77 -4.78 0.41
N TYR A 82 0.18 -4.27 1.16
CA TYR A 82 0.87 -4.97 2.23
C TYR A 82 0.33 -4.45 3.57
N GLY A 83 -0.13 -5.34 4.43
CA GLY A 83 -0.52 -5.01 5.81
C GLY A 83 0.62 -5.29 6.76
N LYS A 84 0.88 -4.38 7.69
CA LYS A 84 1.95 -4.50 8.69
C LYS A 84 1.84 -5.81 9.46
N LEU A 85 2.92 -6.60 9.47
CA LEU A 85 2.97 -7.92 10.09
C LEU A 85 3.22 -7.85 11.60
N HIS A 86 4.09 -6.94 12.03
CA HIS A 86 4.46 -6.80 13.44
C HIS A 86 3.92 -5.48 13.99
N LEU A 87 2.80 -5.59 14.73
CA LEU A 87 2.17 -4.42 15.35
C LEU A 87 2.94 -4.00 16.60
N VAL A 88 3.12 -2.70 16.77
CA VAL A 88 3.77 -2.16 17.98
C VAL A 88 2.88 -2.40 19.20
N PRO A 89 3.37 -3.16 20.20
CA PRO A 89 2.62 -3.41 21.43
C PRO A 89 2.22 -2.10 22.12
N PHE A 90 1.01 -2.05 22.62
CA PHE A 90 0.40 -0.90 23.30
C PHE A 90 0.14 0.35 22.46
N ALA A 91 0.77 0.49 21.28
CA ALA A 91 0.50 1.58 20.35
C ALA A 91 -0.49 1.17 19.24
N GLU A 92 -0.27 0.01 18.64
CA GLU A 92 -1.08 -0.49 17.54
C GLU A 92 -1.88 -1.73 17.91
N SER A 93 -1.42 -2.47 18.91
CA SER A 93 -2.10 -3.66 19.44
C SER A 93 -2.01 -3.70 20.97
N ILE A 94 -3.06 -4.14 21.61
CA ILE A 94 -3.06 -4.38 23.06
C ILE A 94 -2.96 -5.87 23.29
N PRO A 95 -1.89 -6.36 23.96
CA PRO A 95 -1.74 -7.77 24.27
C PRO A 95 -2.96 -8.29 25.03
N GLY A 96 -3.44 -9.47 24.65
CA GLY A 96 -4.56 -10.11 25.33
C GLY A 96 -5.96 -9.66 24.91
N MET A 97 -6.12 -8.75 23.92
CA MET A 97 -7.43 -8.30 23.41
C MET A 97 -8.29 -9.42 22.82
N ASN A 98 -7.71 -10.59 22.53
CA ASN A 98 -8.49 -11.79 22.16
C ASN A 98 -9.24 -12.39 23.36
N ASN A 99 -8.86 -12.06 24.60
CA ASN A 99 -9.57 -12.46 25.80
C ASN A 99 -10.74 -11.48 26.03
N PRO A 100 -12.00 -11.95 26.12
CA PRO A 100 -13.16 -11.08 26.27
C PRO A 100 -13.15 -10.26 27.56
N VAL A 101 -12.54 -10.75 28.63
CA VAL A 101 -12.43 -10.04 29.91
C VAL A 101 -11.45 -8.88 29.77
N ILE A 102 -10.28 -9.11 29.17
CA ILE A 102 -9.28 -8.06 28.94
C ILE A 102 -9.84 -7.03 27.96
N LYS A 103 -10.48 -7.48 26.88
CA LYS A 103 -11.12 -6.59 25.91
C LYS A 103 -12.13 -5.67 26.58
N LYS A 104 -13.03 -6.22 27.39
CA LYS A 104 -14.03 -5.43 28.12
C LYS A 104 -13.37 -4.42 29.06
N PHE A 105 -12.39 -4.86 29.85
CA PHE A 105 -11.65 -3.99 30.78
C PHE A 105 -10.97 -2.82 30.05
N VAL A 106 -10.28 -3.10 28.94
CA VAL A 106 -9.58 -2.07 28.16
C VAL A 106 -10.58 -1.11 27.50
N THR A 107 -11.68 -1.63 26.94
CA THR A 107 -12.72 -0.79 26.33
C THR A 107 -13.40 0.12 27.35
N ASP A 108 -13.72 -0.41 28.53
CA ASP A 108 -14.45 0.33 29.58
C ASP A 108 -13.57 1.38 30.29
N ILE A 109 -12.26 1.12 30.45
CA ILE A 109 -11.34 2.01 31.17
C ILE A 109 -10.56 2.94 30.26
N VAL A 110 -10.06 2.42 29.12
CA VAL A 110 -9.18 3.16 28.22
C VAL A 110 -9.95 3.76 27.03
N GLY A 111 -11.18 3.30 26.79
CA GLY A 111 -12.02 3.78 25.69
C GLY A 111 -11.55 3.31 24.30
N ILE A 112 -10.57 2.39 24.24
CA ILE A 112 -10.05 1.86 22.97
C ILE A 112 -10.84 0.61 22.60
N SER A 113 -11.63 0.69 21.54
CA SER A 113 -12.47 -0.43 21.09
C SER A 113 -11.85 -1.32 20.03
N ALA A 114 -10.86 -0.83 19.28
CA ALA A 114 -10.19 -1.58 18.23
C ALA A 114 -8.76 -1.09 18.02
N GLY A 115 -7.83 -2.02 17.86
CA GLY A 115 -6.49 -1.76 17.35
C GLY A 115 -6.39 -2.08 15.85
N TRP A 116 -5.23 -1.90 15.28
CA TRP A 116 -4.90 -2.38 13.96
C TRP A 116 -4.94 -3.91 13.92
N ALA A 117 -5.35 -4.47 12.80
CA ALA A 117 -5.21 -5.89 12.55
C ALA A 117 -3.80 -6.18 12.04
N GLN A 118 -3.24 -7.29 12.49
CA GLN A 118 -1.98 -7.81 11.98
C GLN A 118 -2.16 -8.28 10.55
N GLY A 119 -1.19 -7.95 9.68
CA GLY A 119 -1.11 -8.46 8.31
C GLY A 119 -1.01 -9.99 8.29
N GLU A 120 -1.48 -10.59 7.22
CA GLU A 120 -1.59 -12.05 7.11
C GLU A 120 -0.37 -12.67 6.41
N GLN A 121 0.32 -11.89 5.56
CA GLN A 121 1.43 -12.39 4.75
C GLN A 121 2.36 -11.28 4.28
N LEU A 122 3.60 -11.65 4.02
CA LEU A 122 4.54 -10.78 3.34
C LEU A 122 4.13 -10.62 1.88
N THR A 123 4.08 -9.38 1.42
CA THR A 123 3.70 -9.02 0.05
C THR A 123 4.85 -8.31 -0.64
N TYR A 124 5.14 -8.73 -1.86
CA TYR A 124 6.11 -8.07 -2.73
C TYR A 124 5.39 -7.42 -3.91
N PHE A 125 5.98 -6.36 -4.44
CA PHE A 125 5.49 -5.68 -5.63
C PHE A 125 6.56 -5.73 -6.70
N ASP A 126 6.24 -6.33 -7.86
CA ASP A 126 7.13 -6.32 -9.03
C ASP A 126 6.81 -5.10 -9.89
N ILE A 127 7.76 -4.18 -9.95
CA ILE A 127 7.62 -2.88 -10.61
C ILE A 127 8.49 -2.88 -11.86
N PRO A 128 7.91 -2.65 -13.04
CA PRO A 128 8.68 -2.47 -14.27
C PRO A 128 9.63 -1.27 -14.16
N CYS A 129 10.89 -1.47 -14.53
CA CYS A 129 11.91 -0.43 -14.49
C CYS A 129 12.85 -0.57 -15.70
N SER A 130 13.66 0.46 -15.96
CA SER A 130 14.64 0.43 -17.04
C SER A 130 15.84 -0.47 -16.74
N TYR A 131 16.05 -0.77 -15.48
CA TYR A 131 17.12 -1.66 -15.04
C TYR A 131 16.62 -2.56 -13.90
N ALA A 132 16.84 -3.88 -14.03
CA ALA A 132 16.64 -4.83 -12.97
C ALA A 132 17.71 -5.93 -13.03
N PRO A 133 18.24 -6.37 -11.87
CA PRO A 133 19.12 -7.53 -11.83
C PRO A 133 18.36 -8.82 -12.16
N GLU A 134 19.05 -9.80 -12.73
CA GLU A 134 18.50 -11.16 -12.86
C GLU A 134 18.10 -11.70 -11.49
N ARG A 135 16.95 -12.38 -11.45
CA ARG A 135 16.35 -12.84 -10.19
C ARG A 135 15.92 -14.31 -10.26
N GLN A 136 16.13 -15.00 -9.15
CA GLN A 136 15.45 -16.27 -8.89
C GLN A 136 14.06 -15.99 -8.30
N LEU A 137 13.04 -16.63 -8.88
CA LEU A 137 11.65 -16.48 -8.43
C LEU A 137 11.41 -17.38 -7.20
N GLU A 138 11.12 -16.77 -6.07
CA GLU A 138 10.63 -17.47 -4.89
C GLU A 138 9.09 -17.54 -4.92
N LYS A 139 8.53 -18.60 -4.32
CA LYS A 139 7.08 -18.76 -4.18
C LYS A 139 6.56 -17.89 -3.03
N VAL A 140 6.30 -16.62 -3.32
CA VAL A 140 5.75 -15.64 -2.39
C VAL A 140 4.55 -14.92 -2.98
N ASN A 141 3.79 -14.21 -2.16
CA ASN A 141 2.72 -13.37 -2.67
C ASN A 141 3.32 -12.16 -3.42
N VAL A 142 3.15 -12.14 -4.73
CA VAL A 142 3.70 -11.10 -5.61
C VAL A 142 2.56 -10.41 -6.33
N ILE A 143 2.54 -9.09 -6.27
CA ILE A 143 1.65 -8.25 -7.05
C ILE A 143 2.46 -7.71 -8.24
N ASP A 144 2.21 -8.30 -9.40
CA ASP A 144 2.89 -7.91 -10.65
C ASP A 144 2.16 -6.76 -11.34
N LEU A 145 2.86 -5.69 -11.59
CA LEU A 145 2.35 -4.50 -12.26
C LEU A 145 2.66 -4.45 -13.75
N SER A 146 3.43 -5.38 -14.30
CA SER A 146 3.81 -5.39 -15.72
C SER A 146 2.60 -5.33 -16.65
N GLN A 147 1.52 -6.05 -16.30
CA GLN A 147 0.27 -6.04 -17.07
C GLN A 147 -0.41 -4.66 -17.16
N SER A 148 -0.14 -3.75 -16.22
CA SER A 148 -0.67 -2.39 -16.28
C SER A 148 -0.04 -1.56 -17.38
N PHE A 149 1.10 -1.96 -17.89
CA PHE A 149 1.86 -1.29 -18.94
C PHE A 149 1.63 -1.90 -20.33
N GLU A 150 1.15 -3.16 -20.43
CA GLU A 150 1.01 -3.90 -21.70
C GLU A 150 -0.01 -3.30 -22.67
N ASN A 151 -0.98 -2.54 -22.20
CA ASN A 151 -1.98 -1.92 -23.08
C ASN A 151 -1.47 -0.71 -23.87
N GLN A 152 -0.19 -0.39 -23.82
CA GLN A 152 0.35 0.78 -24.52
C GLN A 152 1.22 0.47 -25.74
N LYS A 153 1.71 -0.76 -25.94
CA LYS A 153 2.39 -1.15 -27.20
C LYS A 153 2.39 -2.66 -27.38
N LYS A 154 1.94 -3.11 -28.53
CA LYS A 154 2.27 -4.43 -29.07
C LYS A 154 3.80 -4.47 -29.29
N ALA A 155 4.44 -5.50 -28.72
CA ALA A 155 5.82 -5.90 -29.02
C ALA A 155 6.93 -4.91 -28.64
N GLU A 156 6.96 -4.43 -27.39
CA GLU A 156 8.23 -4.10 -26.75
C GLU A 156 8.60 -5.27 -25.82
N GLU A 157 9.87 -5.68 -25.83
CA GLU A 157 10.42 -6.68 -24.93
C GLU A 157 9.97 -6.40 -23.49
N ALA A 158 9.52 -7.42 -22.78
CA ALA A 158 9.05 -7.30 -21.41
C ALA A 158 10.09 -6.53 -20.58
N LYS A 159 9.72 -5.36 -20.08
CA LYS A 159 10.64 -4.57 -19.26
C LYS A 159 11.07 -5.38 -18.04
N PRO A 160 12.35 -5.33 -17.68
CA PRO A 160 12.80 -5.94 -16.44
C PRO A 160 12.01 -5.36 -15.26
N THR A 161 11.81 -6.16 -14.21
CA THR A 161 11.10 -5.75 -13.00
C THR A 161 12.02 -5.74 -11.79
N VAL A 162 11.82 -4.80 -10.89
CA VAL A 162 12.40 -4.80 -9.55
C VAL A 162 11.33 -5.22 -8.55
N ARG A 163 11.67 -6.22 -7.74
CA ARG A 163 10.83 -6.66 -6.63
C ARG A 163 11.16 -5.84 -5.40
N ILE A 164 10.16 -5.23 -4.82
CA ILE A 164 10.28 -4.51 -3.57
C ILE A 164 9.42 -5.13 -2.48
N ALA A 165 10.00 -5.22 -1.28
CA ALA A 165 9.27 -5.41 -0.04
C ALA A 165 9.08 -4.05 0.62
N THR A 166 8.01 -3.90 1.35
CA THR A 166 7.67 -2.63 2.00
C THR A 166 7.50 -2.83 3.50
N PRO A 167 8.60 -3.02 4.25
CA PRO A 167 8.49 -3.06 5.71
C PRO A 167 7.91 -1.74 6.19
N ILE A 168 6.91 -1.81 7.06
CA ILE A 168 6.37 -0.66 7.78
C ILE A 168 7.02 -0.69 9.16
N CYS A 169 7.43 0.44 9.67
CA CYS A 169 8.17 0.63 10.93
C CYS A 169 8.05 -0.55 11.93
N PHE A 170 9.18 -1.15 12.32
CA PHE A 170 9.31 -2.35 13.18
C PHE A 170 8.86 -3.69 12.57
N ASP A 171 8.75 -3.81 11.24
CA ASP A 171 8.58 -5.12 10.59
C ASP A 171 9.91 -5.86 10.39
#